data_d576c282b8f5275a8067d23ff9635e86
#
_entry.id   d576c282b8f5275a8067d23ff9635e86
#
_cell.length_a   1.000
_cell.length_b   1.000
_cell.length_c   1.000
_cell.angle_alpha   90.00
_cell.angle_beta   90.00
_cell.angle_gamma   90.00
#
_symmetry.space_group_name_H-M   'P 1'
#
loop_
_entity.id
_entity.type
_entity.pdbx_description
1 polymer ?
#
loop_
_entity_poly.entity_id
_entity_poly.type
_entity_poly.pdbx_seq_one_letter_code
_entity_poly.pdbx_strand_id
1 'polypeptide(L)'
;MAAADPFNSKSGYTVGIPPVPVIDENGNITTNFATIGNVQISGDQVVTGNITANLFLGNFEGNITGNIVVPGANTQVLYNEQGSAAASPNFTFNDSTRILTINGAVVANTITVGVGTSQFASTVALQATTNSAADGQVLTTTVASSVCSLDWTVIATDVGGNNRQTSKLFASILGTQVEFYEYGTLYVPTSGSGVCDLNVNFANGNVELTVRPYSSSLVNYKIMVTSYKE
;
A
#
# COMPACT_ATOMS: atom_id res chain seq x y z
N MET A 1 36.46 -49.50 35.41
CA MET A 1 35.64 -49.87 34.27
C MET A 1 36.49 -49.67 33.02
N ALA A 2 36.75 -50.71 32.24
CA ALA A 2 37.42 -50.60 30.96
C ALA A 2 36.42 -49.81 30.03
N ALA A 3 36.89 -48.76 29.35
CA ALA A 3 36.15 -48.12 28.31
C ALA A 3 35.82 -49.19 27.24
N ALA A 4 34.56 -49.26 26.81
CA ALA A 4 34.19 -50.14 25.71
C ALA A 4 34.92 -49.64 24.46
N ASP A 5 35.64 -50.60 23.79
CA ASP A 5 36.28 -50.25 22.52
C ASP A 5 35.27 -49.71 21.53
N PRO A 6 35.60 -48.65 20.83
CA PRO A 6 34.68 -48.11 19.82
C PRO A 6 34.49 -49.16 18.72
N PHE A 7 33.25 -49.37 18.31
CA PHE A 7 32.92 -50.21 17.19
C PHE A 7 33.56 -49.64 15.92
N ASN A 8 34.53 -50.37 15.35
CA ASN A 8 35.24 -49.91 14.15
C ASN A 8 35.06 -50.96 13.04
N SER A 9 34.23 -50.68 12.06
CA SER A 9 34.02 -51.51 10.88
C SER A 9 34.66 -50.89 9.66
N LYS A 10 35.67 -51.53 9.10
CA LYS A 10 36.35 -51.07 7.87
C LYS A 10 35.51 -51.30 6.60
N SER A 11 34.48 -52.14 6.67
CA SER A 11 33.64 -52.51 5.51
C SER A 11 32.20 -52.06 5.64
N GLY A 12 31.95 -51.11 6.51
CA GLY A 12 30.58 -50.62 6.76
C GLY A 12 29.81 -51.57 7.71
N TYR A 13 28.49 -51.32 7.82
CA TYR A 13 27.60 -52.12 8.67
C TYR A 13 26.41 -52.65 7.87
N THR A 14 26.13 -53.92 7.96
CA THR A 14 25.04 -54.61 7.25
C THR A 14 24.06 -55.25 8.23
N VAL A 15 22.78 -55.31 7.87
CA VAL A 15 21.73 -55.97 8.64
C VAL A 15 20.88 -56.87 7.74
N GLY A 16 20.35 -57.95 8.33
CA GLY A 16 19.40 -58.84 7.65
C GLY A 16 20.02 -60.05 6.95
N ILE A 17 19.15 -60.89 6.36
CA ILE A 17 19.50 -62.09 5.58
C ILE A 17 18.67 -62.07 4.30
N PRO A 18 19.25 -61.81 3.12
CA PRO A 18 20.67 -61.47 2.86
C PRO A 18 21.08 -60.14 3.50
N PRO A 19 22.38 -59.95 3.82
CA PRO A 19 22.86 -58.75 4.47
C PRO A 19 22.67 -57.50 3.57
N VAL A 20 22.06 -56.44 4.12
CA VAL A 20 21.85 -55.15 3.44
C VAL A 20 22.78 -54.12 4.10
N PRO A 21 23.64 -53.43 3.35
CA PRO A 21 24.45 -52.34 3.91
C PRO A 21 23.57 -51.23 4.45
N VAL A 22 23.83 -50.82 5.69
CA VAL A 22 23.16 -49.67 6.33
C VAL A 22 24.11 -48.47 6.38
N ILE A 23 25.42 -48.78 6.59
CA ILE A 23 26.50 -47.79 6.53
C ILE A 23 27.54 -48.37 5.60
N ASP A 24 27.95 -47.63 4.58
CA ASP A 24 29.01 -48.06 3.68
C ASP A 24 30.40 -47.85 4.27
N GLU A 25 31.44 -48.31 3.55
CA GLU A 25 32.85 -48.20 3.94
C GLU A 25 33.33 -46.75 4.11
N ASN A 26 32.62 -45.77 3.56
CA ASN A 26 32.89 -44.33 3.65
C ASN A 26 32.10 -43.67 4.78
N GLY A 27 31.26 -44.42 5.50
CA GLY A 27 30.42 -43.92 6.58
C GLY A 27 29.06 -43.33 6.14
N ASN A 28 28.67 -43.52 4.87
CA ASN A 28 27.37 -43.06 4.38
C ASN A 28 26.24 -44.02 4.78
N ILE A 29 25.10 -43.52 5.17
CA ILE A 29 23.90 -44.30 5.41
C ILE A 29 23.28 -44.64 4.06
N THR A 30 23.29 -45.92 3.66
CA THR A 30 22.90 -46.41 2.34
C THR A 30 21.53 -47.12 2.35
N THR A 31 20.80 -47.07 3.43
CA THR A 31 19.49 -47.76 3.56
C THR A 31 18.40 -47.06 2.84
N ASN A 32 17.49 -47.81 2.21
CA ASN A 32 16.25 -47.27 1.62
C ASN A 32 15.22 -46.83 2.68
N PHE A 33 15.47 -47.22 3.94
CA PHE A 33 14.57 -46.88 5.04
C PHE A 33 15.39 -46.63 6.31
N ALA A 34 15.36 -45.40 6.81
CA ALA A 34 15.94 -45.01 8.09
C ALA A 34 14.92 -44.28 8.93
N THR A 35 14.69 -44.72 10.17
CA THR A 35 13.95 -43.96 11.19
C THR A 35 14.95 -43.38 12.15
N ILE A 36 15.15 -42.07 12.10
CA ILE A 36 16.09 -41.31 12.94
C ILE A 36 15.30 -40.34 13.81
N GLY A 37 15.50 -40.43 15.13
CA GLY A 37 14.76 -39.56 16.06
C GLY A 37 15.13 -38.08 15.92
N ASN A 38 16.40 -37.74 16.11
CA ASN A 38 16.91 -36.37 15.94
C ASN A 38 18.18 -36.41 15.09
N VAL A 39 18.23 -35.58 14.07
CA VAL A 39 19.43 -35.38 13.23
C VAL A 39 19.90 -33.94 13.41
N GLN A 40 21.14 -33.76 13.82
CA GLN A 40 21.82 -32.46 13.81
C GLN A 40 22.85 -32.47 12.69
N ILE A 41 22.69 -31.58 11.73
CA ILE A 41 23.61 -31.40 10.61
C ILE A 41 24.26 -30.01 10.79
N SER A 42 25.57 -30.00 10.94
CA SER A 42 26.36 -28.78 11.13
C SER A 42 26.85 -28.13 9.81
N GLY A 43 26.54 -28.75 8.68
CA GLY A 43 26.90 -28.31 7.33
C GLY A 43 25.71 -28.33 6.39
N ASP A 44 25.99 -28.31 5.09
CA ASP A 44 24.99 -28.34 4.05
C ASP A 44 24.31 -29.71 3.95
N GLN A 45 22.99 -29.70 3.71
CA GLN A 45 22.22 -30.89 3.39
C GLN A 45 21.69 -30.82 1.97
N VAL A 46 22.01 -31.80 1.13
CA VAL A 46 21.45 -31.94 -0.20
C VAL A 46 20.37 -33.03 -0.18
N VAL A 47 19.14 -32.64 -0.53
CA VAL A 47 18.02 -33.58 -0.66
C VAL A 47 17.58 -33.61 -2.12
N THR A 48 17.72 -34.76 -2.78
CA THR A 48 17.34 -34.97 -4.18
C THR A 48 15.86 -35.36 -4.35
N GLY A 49 15.18 -35.60 -3.26
CA GLY A 49 13.75 -35.98 -3.19
C GLY A 49 12.89 -34.97 -2.44
N ASN A 50 11.74 -35.45 -1.98
CA ASN A 50 10.80 -34.61 -1.22
C ASN A 50 11.20 -34.54 0.26
N ILE A 51 11.06 -33.36 0.86
CA ILE A 51 11.11 -33.18 2.31
C ILE A 51 9.68 -32.95 2.79
N THR A 52 9.22 -33.80 3.73
CA THR A 52 7.94 -33.61 4.42
C THR A 52 8.23 -33.28 5.87
N ALA A 53 7.81 -32.13 6.31
CA ALA A 53 7.93 -31.67 7.69
C ALA A 53 6.67 -30.95 8.15
N ASN A 54 6.34 -31.06 9.44
CA ASN A 54 5.24 -30.30 10.03
C ASN A 54 5.57 -28.83 10.17
N LEU A 55 6.86 -28.47 10.27
CA LEU A 55 7.33 -27.10 10.45
C LEU A 55 8.75 -26.95 9.88
N PHE A 56 8.95 -25.93 9.07
CA PHE A 56 10.27 -25.43 8.69
C PHE A 56 10.49 -24.08 9.39
N LEU A 57 11.57 -23.99 10.20
CA LEU A 57 12.00 -22.75 10.84
C LEU A 57 13.27 -22.27 10.17
N GLY A 58 13.25 -21.06 9.60
CA GLY A 58 14.41 -20.46 8.94
C GLY A 58 14.02 -19.58 7.75
N ASN A 59 15.02 -19.01 7.11
CA ASN A 59 14.84 -18.23 5.88
C ASN A 59 14.94 -19.17 4.67
N PHE A 60 14.01 -19.02 3.72
CA PHE A 60 14.14 -19.61 2.40
C PHE A 60 14.82 -18.58 1.48
N GLU A 61 16.03 -18.90 1.04
CA GLU A 61 16.74 -18.12 0.02
C GLU A 61 16.79 -18.92 -1.28
N GLY A 62 16.26 -18.38 -2.37
CA GLY A 62 16.24 -18.99 -3.69
C GLY A 62 14.87 -19.03 -4.35
N ASN A 63 14.79 -19.70 -5.51
CA ASN A 63 13.55 -19.87 -6.25
C ASN A 63 12.75 -21.05 -5.68
N ILE A 64 11.51 -20.80 -5.30
CA ILE A 64 10.54 -21.85 -4.98
C ILE A 64 9.81 -22.21 -6.26
N THR A 65 10.13 -23.39 -6.83
CA THR A 65 9.43 -23.90 -8.02
C THR A 65 8.38 -24.90 -7.57
N GLY A 66 7.10 -24.58 -7.78
CA GLY A 66 5.97 -25.42 -7.38
C GLY A 66 4.82 -24.64 -6.77
N ASN A 67 3.82 -25.33 -6.26
CA ASN A 67 2.69 -24.70 -5.59
C ASN A 67 3.03 -24.41 -4.13
N ILE A 68 3.03 -23.13 -3.77
CA ILE A 68 3.00 -22.71 -2.38
C ILE A 68 1.55 -22.68 -1.96
N VAL A 69 1.18 -23.45 -0.93
CA VAL A 69 -0.15 -23.33 -0.33
C VAL A 69 -0.16 -22.02 0.47
N VAL A 70 -0.80 -21.02 -0.11
CA VAL A 70 -0.98 -19.70 0.52
C VAL A 70 -2.29 -19.66 1.28
N PRO A 71 -2.39 -18.89 2.38
CA PRO A 71 -3.65 -18.71 3.09
C PRO A 71 -4.69 -18.02 2.20
N GLY A 72 -5.97 -18.31 2.44
CA GLY A 72 -7.09 -17.68 1.75
C GLY A 72 -7.63 -18.45 0.55
N ALA A 73 -8.66 -17.89 -0.07
CA ALA A 73 -9.28 -18.41 -1.28
C ALA A 73 -8.69 -17.78 -2.54
N ASN A 74 -9.01 -18.36 -3.69
CA ASN A 74 -8.62 -17.80 -4.98
C ASN A 74 -9.04 -16.31 -5.09
N THR A 75 -8.20 -15.51 -5.72
CA THR A 75 -8.35 -14.06 -5.89
C THR A 75 -8.04 -13.20 -4.66
N GLN A 76 -7.91 -13.75 -3.47
CA GLN A 76 -7.55 -12.95 -2.28
C GLN A 76 -6.10 -12.46 -2.35
N VAL A 77 -5.90 -11.20 -1.99
CA VAL A 77 -4.57 -10.57 -1.93
C VAL A 77 -3.91 -10.91 -0.60
N LEU A 78 -2.67 -11.37 -0.67
CA LEU A 78 -1.87 -11.64 0.54
C LEU A 78 -1.36 -10.35 1.14
N TYR A 79 -1.39 -10.27 2.47
CA TYR A 79 -0.82 -9.17 3.24
C TYR A 79 -0.14 -9.70 4.51
N ASN A 80 0.66 -8.86 5.13
CA ASN A 80 1.28 -9.17 6.42
C ASN A 80 0.31 -8.84 7.55
N GLU A 81 -0.07 -9.83 8.34
CA GLU A 81 -0.83 -9.66 9.56
C GLU A 81 0.03 -10.09 10.75
N GLN A 82 0.55 -9.12 11.49
CA GLN A 82 1.39 -9.33 12.68
C GLN A 82 2.57 -10.31 12.46
N GLY A 83 3.22 -10.22 11.29
CA GLY A 83 4.36 -11.07 10.93
C GLY A 83 4.00 -12.36 10.23
N SER A 84 2.72 -12.65 9.98
CA SER A 84 2.25 -13.83 9.26
C SER A 84 1.60 -13.45 7.93
N ALA A 85 1.69 -14.32 6.93
CA ALA A 85 0.95 -14.17 5.69
C ALA A 85 -0.53 -14.42 5.95
N ALA A 86 -1.38 -13.48 5.57
CA ALA A 86 -2.82 -13.57 5.69
C ALA A 86 -3.52 -13.17 4.39
N ALA A 87 -4.80 -13.52 4.26
CA ALA A 87 -5.65 -13.13 3.15
C ALA A 87 -7.07 -12.81 3.64
N SER A 88 -7.78 -11.94 2.94
CA SER A 88 -9.14 -11.54 3.32
C SER A 88 -10.09 -11.60 2.12
N PRO A 89 -11.34 -12.08 2.29
CA PRO A 89 -12.35 -11.98 1.26
C PRO A 89 -12.74 -10.54 0.92
N ASN A 90 -12.37 -9.59 1.78
CA ASN A 90 -12.63 -8.16 1.58
C ASN A 90 -11.53 -7.44 0.78
N PHE A 91 -10.42 -8.14 0.45
CA PHE A 91 -9.31 -7.61 -0.34
C PHE A 91 -8.92 -8.64 -1.40
N THR A 92 -9.46 -8.46 -2.60
CA THR A 92 -9.31 -9.44 -3.68
C THR A 92 -8.89 -8.79 -4.99
N PHE A 93 -8.10 -9.52 -5.80
CA PHE A 93 -7.75 -9.16 -7.16
C PHE A 93 -8.17 -10.29 -8.11
N ASN A 94 -9.05 -9.98 -9.06
CA ASN A 94 -9.44 -10.92 -10.11
C ASN A 94 -8.61 -10.66 -11.37
N ASP A 95 -7.69 -11.56 -11.68
CA ASP A 95 -6.78 -11.42 -12.81
C ASP A 95 -7.49 -11.44 -14.16
N SER A 96 -8.54 -12.23 -14.32
CA SER A 96 -9.31 -12.34 -15.58
C SER A 96 -10.05 -11.04 -15.92
N THR A 97 -10.59 -10.36 -14.92
CA THR A 97 -11.31 -9.09 -15.08
C THR A 97 -10.43 -7.87 -14.79
N ARG A 98 -9.24 -8.09 -14.19
CA ARG A 98 -8.30 -7.05 -13.70
C ARG A 98 -8.92 -6.09 -12.69
N ILE A 99 -9.86 -6.60 -11.89
CA ILE A 99 -10.55 -5.81 -10.86
C ILE A 99 -9.93 -6.09 -9.50
N LEU A 100 -9.48 -5.03 -8.83
CA LEU A 100 -9.16 -5.01 -7.41
C LEU A 100 -10.42 -4.62 -6.63
N THR A 101 -10.88 -5.49 -5.74
CA THR A 101 -12.04 -5.22 -4.87
C THR A 101 -11.58 -5.03 -3.43
N ILE A 102 -11.99 -3.91 -2.84
CA ILE A 102 -11.78 -3.59 -1.43
C ILE A 102 -13.14 -3.34 -0.80
N ASN A 103 -13.61 -4.28 0.03
CA ASN A 103 -14.83 -4.12 0.78
C ASN A 103 -14.50 -3.51 2.16
N GLY A 104 -14.31 -2.20 2.16
CA GLY A 104 -13.88 -1.42 3.30
C GLY A 104 -13.47 0.00 2.89
N ALA A 105 -12.87 0.75 3.80
CA ALA A 105 -12.36 2.09 3.52
C ALA A 105 -10.95 2.05 2.93
N VAL A 106 -10.70 2.87 1.92
CA VAL A 106 -9.35 3.20 1.45
C VAL A 106 -8.96 4.55 2.02
N VAL A 107 -7.93 4.57 2.85
CA VAL A 107 -7.35 5.81 3.37
C VAL A 107 -6.08 6.08 2.58
N ALA A 108 -6.13 7.11 1.74
CA ALA A 108 -5.02 7.51 0.89
C ALA A 108 -4.91 9.04 0.85
N ASN A 109 -3.69 9.56 0.82
CA ASN A 109 -3.45 10.98 0.58
C ASN A 109 -3.74 11.37 -0.87
N THR A 110 -3.49 10.45 -1.80
CA THR A 110 -3.70 10.67 -3.24
C THR A 110 -4.24 9.40 -3.89
N ILE A 111 -5.27 9.55 -4.72
CA ILE A 111 -5.77 8.51 -5.61
C ILE A 111 -5.51 8.96 -7.04
N THR A 112 -4.78 8.16 -7.81
CA THR A 112 -4.46 8.44 -9.22
C THR A 112 -5.22 7.49 -10.13
N VAL A 113 -5.85 8.03 -11.16
CA VAL A 113 -6.52 7.28 -12.20
C VAL A 113 -5.79 7.50 -13.52
N GLY A 114 -5.52 6.43 -14.25
CA GLY A 114 -4.79 6.50 -15.52
C GLY A 114 -5.13 5.36 -16.47
N VAL A 115 -4.62 5.45 -17.69
CA VAL A 115 -4.71 4.40 -18.70
C VAL A 115 -3.29 4.00 -19.10
N GLY A 116 -2.93 2.75 -18.90
CA GLY A 116 -1.57 2.26 -19.11
C GLY A 116 -0.58 2.98 -18.19
N THR A 117 0.45 3.61 -18.77
CA THR A 117 1.45 4.41 -18.04
C THR A 117 1.05 5.90 -17.93
N SER A 118 -0.03 6.31 -18.59
CA SER A 118 -0.50 7.70 -18.62
C SER A 118 -1.44 7.98 -17.46
N GLN A 119 -1.09 8.93 -16.63
CA GLN A 119 -1.93 9.43 -15.56
C GLN A 119 -2.97 10.39 -16.14
N PHE A 120 -4.24 10.07 -15.99
CA PHE A 120 -5.34 10.91 -16.47
C PHE A 120 -5.82 11.90 -15.38
N ALA A 121 -6.00 11.43 -14.16
CA ALA A 121 -6.46 12.26 -13.07
C ALA A 121 -5.85 11.83 -11.73
N SER A 122 -5.77 12.75 -10.79
CA SER A 122 -5.46 12.45 -9.39
C SER A 122 -6.29 13.30 -8.45
N THR A 123 -6.73 12.70 -7.34
CA THR A 123 -7.46 13.41 -6.28
C THR A 123 -6.63 13.44 -5.02
N VAL A 124 -6.48 14.64 -4.42
CA VAL A 124 -5.73 14.87 -3.18
C VAL A 124 -6.65 15.53 -2.16
N ALA A 125 -6.58 15.08 -0.91
CA ALA A 125 -7.23 15.71 0.23
C ALA A 125 -6.20 16.57 1.00
N LEU A 126 -6.53 17.83 1.26
CA LEU A 126 -5.68 18.82 1.90
C LEU A 126 -6.40 19.50 3.06
N GLN A 127 -5.63 20.07 3.97
CA GLN A 127 -6.12 20.93 5.04
C GLN A 127 -5.27 22.20 5.10
N ALA A 128 -5.93 23.32 5.34
CA ALA A 128 -5.30 24.63 5.54
C ALA A 128 -6.03 25.41 6.62
N THR A 129 -5.40 26.44 7.15
CA THR A 129 -5.98 27.35 8.14
C THR A 129 -5.59 28.77 7.80
N THR A 130 -6.50 29.72 8.08
CA THR A 130 -6.19 31.17 8.08
C THR A 130 -6.68 31.79 9.38
N ASN A 131 -6.01 32.88 9.80
CA ASN A 131 -6.38 33.66 11.00
C ASN A 131 -6.32 35.16 10.71
N SER A 132 -6.50 35.54 9.46
CA SER A 132 -6.43 36.93 8.97
C SER A 132 -7.48 37.12 7.90
N ALA A 133 -8.07 38.30 7.84
CA ALA A 133 -8.95 38.73 6.76
C ALA A 133 -8.21 39.28 5.53
N ALA A 134 -6.89 39.08 5.45
CA ALA A 134 -6.09 39.48 4.29
C ALA A 134 -6.51 38.75 3.03
N ASP A 135 -6.48 39.47 1.90
CA ASP A 135 -6.77 38.90 0.58
C ASP A 135 -5.57 38.08 0.06
N GLY A 136 -5.88 37.14 -0.83
CA GLY A 136 -4.86 36.40 -1.58
C GLY A 136 -4.07 35.36 -0.78
N GLN A 137 -4.59 34.90 0.37
CA GLN A 137 -3.94 33.83 1.13
C GLN A 137 -4.02 32.51 0.34
N VAL A 138 -2.88 31.89 0.06
CA VAL A 138 -2.79 30.65 -0.74
C VAL A 138 -3.22 29.46 0.10
N LEU A 139 -4.22 28.72 -0.37
CA LEU A 139 -4.68 27.46 0.23
C LEU A 139 -4.02 26.24 -0.41
N THR A 140 -3.92 26.22 -1.73
CA THR A 140 -3.29 25.11 -2.49
C THR A 140 -2.52 25.65 -3.68
N THR A 141 -1.50 24.90 -4.09
CA THR A 141 -0.66 25.20 -5.25
C THR A 141 -0.52 23.94 -6.12
N THR A 142 -0.73 24.09 -7.43
CA THR A 142 -0.56 23.01 -8.41
C THR A 142 0.30 23.50 -9.57
N VAL A 143 1.30 22.73 -9.99
CA VAL A 143 2.17 23.08 -11.13
C VAL A 143 1.34 23.10 -12.41
N ALA A 144 1.23 24.26 -13.06
CA ALA A 144 0.35 24.46 -14.20
C ALA A 144 0.73 23.58 -15.41
N SER A 145 2.03 23.36 -15.66
CA SER A 145 2.49 22.52 -16.76
C SER A 145 2.17 21.04 -16.61
N SER A 146 1.65 20.61 -15.46
CA SER A 146 1.32 19.21 -15.17
C SER A 146 -0.17 18.91 -15.26
N VAL A 147 -1.02 19.90 -15.52
CA VAL A 147 -2.49 19.75 -15.51
C VAL A 147 -3.16 20.59 -16.59
N CYS A 148 -4.29 20.12 -17.10
CA CYS A 148 -5.14 20.86 -18.02
C CYS A 148 -6.40 21.43 -17.36
N SER A 149 -6.84 20.82 -16.25
CA SER A 149 -7.94 21.34 -15.44
C SER A 149 -7.88 20.89 -13.99
N LEU A 150 -8.58 21.63 -13.13
CA LEU A 150 -8.66 21.38 -11.69
C LEU A 150 -10.11 21.52 -11.22
N ASP A 151 -10.54 20.63 -10.35
CA ASP A 151 -11.83 20.66 -9.66
C ASP A 151 -11.59 20.66 -8.15
N TRP A 152 -12.09 21.68 -7.46
CA TRP A 152 -11.98 21.80 -6.01
C TRP A 152 -13.34 21.69 -5.34
N THR A 153 -13.37 20.96 -4.23
CA THR A 153 -14.41 21.07 -3.22
C THR A 153 -13.76 21.65 -1.96
N VAL A 154 -14.22 22.81 -1.54
CA VAL A 154 -13.68 23.52 -0.36
C VAL A 154 -14.76 23.60 0.72
N ILE A 155 -14.42 23.15 1.92
CA ILE A 155 -15.24 23.33 3.12
C ILE A 155 -14.49 24.26 4.05
N ALA A 156 -14.97 25.50 4.19
CA ALA A 156 -14.47 26.51 5.12
C ALA A 156 -15.33 26.52 6.38
N THR A 157 -14.71 26.46 7.55
CA THR A 157 -15.40 26.54 8.85
C THR A 157 -14.79 27.65 9.69
N ASP A 158 -15.56 28.70 9.95
CA ASP A 158 -15.22 29.74 10.92
C ASP A 158 -15.43 29.20 12.32
N VAL A 159 -14.33 29.02 13.05
CA VAL A 159 -14.35 28.43 14.40
C VAL A 159 -15.00 29.37 15.43
N GLY A 160 -14.81 30.68 15.25
CA GLY A 160 -15.37 31.70 16.17
C GLY A 160 -16.84 32.04 15.91
N GLY A 161 -17.22 32.10 14.63
CA GLY A 161 -18.56 32.49 14.19
C GLY A 161 -19.56 31.35 14.04
N ASN A 162 -19.12 30.11 14.21
CA ASN A 162 -19.92 28.90 14.01
C ASN A 162 -20.57 28.80 12.62
N ASN A 163 -19.93 29.36 11.61
CA ASN A 163 -20.39 29.38 10.23
C ASN A 163 -19.60 28.38 9.38
N ARG A 164 -20.25 27.77 8.40
CA ARG A 164 -19.64 26.90 7.41
C ARG A 164 -20.07 27.28 6.02
N GLN A 165 -19.10 27.27 5.12
CA GLN A 165 -19.30 27.42 3.68
C GLN A 165 -18.75 26.18 2.98
N THR A 166 -19.49 25.67 2.00
CA THR A 166 -19.01 24.65 1.09
C THR A 166 -19.12 25.19 -0.32
N SER A 167 -17.98 25.27 -1.02
CA SER A 167 -17.89 25.78 -2.38
C SER A 167 -17.30 24.74 -3.33
N LYS A 168 -17.76 24.77 -4.58
CA LYS A 168 -17.19 24.00 -5.69
C LYS A 168 -16.69 24.94 -6.77
N LEU A 169 -15.45 24.73 -7.20
CA LEU A 169 -14.78 25.49 -8.24
C LEU A 169 -14.23 24.55 -9.30
N PHE A 170 -14.27 24.98 -10.54
CA PHE A 170 -13.62 24.31 -11.65
C PHE A 170 -12.76 25.33 -12.39
N ALA A 171 -11.52 24.93 -12.75
CA ALA A 171 -10.63 25.74 -13.57
C ALA A 171 -10.13 24.97 -14.78
N SER A 172 -9.98 25.69 -15.90
CA SER A 172 -9.31 25.24 -17.11
C SER A 172 -8.00 26.00 -17.28
N ILE A 173 -6.94 25.29 -17.66
CA ILE A 173 -5.59 25.81 -17.75
C ILE A 173 -5.03 25.58 -19.14
N LEU A 174 -4.51 26.65 -19.76
CA LEU A 174 -3.77 26.57 -21.02
C LEU A 174 -2.53 27.50 -20.95
N GLY A 175 -1.37 26.89 -20.77
CA GLY A 175 -0.12 27.64 -20.57
C GLY A 175 -0.14 28.48 -19.29
N THR A 176 -0.14 29.81 -19.42
CA THR A 176 -0.23 30.75 -18.30
C THR A 176 -1.66 31.31 -18.09
N GLN A 177 -2.60 30.89 -18.91
CA GLN A 177 -4.00 31.33 -18.83
C GLN A 177 -4.78 30.37 -17.94
N VAL A 178 -5.53 30.93 -17.00
CA VAL A 178 -6.41 30.19 -16.09
C VAL A 178 -7.77 30.90 -16.08
N GLU A 179 -8.79 30.17 -16.44
CA GLU A 179 -10.17 30.58 -16.30
C GLU A 179 -10.84 29.68 -15.28
N PHE A 180 -11.60 30.24 -14.37
CA PHE A 180 -12.30 29.45 -13.36
C PHE A 180 -13.74 29.89 -13.18
N TYR A 181 -14.54 28.99 -12.64
CA TYR A 181 -15.93 29.22 -12.30
C TYR A 181 -16.26 28.55 -10.96
N GLU A 182 -16.86 29.33 -10.04
CA GLU A 182 -17.47 28.80 -8.82
C GLU A 182 -18.93 28.48 -9.12
N TYR A 183 -19.29 27.19 -9.12
CA TYR A 183 -20.61 26.74 -9.59
C TYR A 183 -21.54 26.22 -8.50
N GLY A 184 -21.11 26.27 -7.24
CA GLY A 184 -21.94 25.87 -6.12
C GLY A 184 -21.42 26.36 -4.78
N THR A 185 -22.18 27.15 -4.08
CA THR A 185 -21.84 27.60 -2.73
C THR A 185 -23.03 27.41 -1.80
N LEU A 186 -22.78 26.75 -0.68
CA LEU A 186 -23.76 26.49 0.37
C LEU A 186 -23.24 27.05 1.71
N TYR A 187 -24.14 27.67 2.46
CA TYR A 187 -23.88 28.25 3.77
C TYR A 187 -24.68 27.54 4.86
N VAL A 188 -24.06 27.37 6.04
CA VAL A 188 -24.73 26.88 7.24
C VAL A 188 -24.29 27.74 8.43
N PRO A 189 -25.24 28.39 9.14
CA PRO A 189 -26.67 28.42 8.88
C PRO A 189 -27.03 29.21 7.61
N THR A 190 -28.17 28.91 7.00
CA THR A 190 -28.61 29.51 5.74
C THR A 190 -28.83 31.02 5.82
N SER A 191 -29.06 31.56 7.03
CA SER A 191 -29.18 33.00 7.34
C SER A 191 -27.82 33.66 7.64
N GLY A 192 -26.73 32.86 7.63
CA GLY A 192 -25.38 33.37 7.87
C GLY A 192 -24.79 34.09 6.66
N SER A 193 -23.83 34.97 6.91
CA SER A 193 -22.93 35.49 5.89
C SER A 193 -21.95 34.36 5.48
N GLY A 194 -21.41 34.45 4.25
CA GLY A 194 -20.32 33.57 3.82
C GLY A 194 -19.13 33.62 4.76
N VAL A 195 -18.28 32.65 4.66
CA VAL A 195 -17.06 32.56 5.45
C VAL A 195 -15.87 33.21 4.74
N CYS A 196 -15.85 33.10 3.40
CA CYS A 196 -14.76 33.61 2.58
C CYS A 196 -15.18 33.77 1.11
N ASP A 197 -14.39 34.58 0.37
CA ASP A 197 -14.31 34.53 -1.09
C ASP A 197 -13.17 33.62 -1.50
N LEU A 198 -13.40 32.83 -2.55
CA LEU A 198 -12.38 31.97 -3.18
C LEU A 198 -12.02 32.55 -4.54
N ASN A 199 -10.73 32.44 -4.90
CA ASN A 199 -10.23 32.87 -6.19
C ASN A 199 -9.17 31.90 -6.71
N VAL A 200 -8.99 31.85 -8.03
CA VAL A 200 -7.95 31.03 -8.67
C VAL A 200 -7.05 31.94 -9.48
N ASN A 201 -5.75 31.87 -9.22
CA ASN A 201 -4.75 32.70 -9.87
C ASN A 201 -3.66 31.84 -10.50
N PHE A 202 -3.00 32.40 -11.53
CA PHE A 202 -1.73 31.88 -12.03
C PHE A 202 -0.59 32.72 -11.45
N ALA A 203 0.35 32.09 -10.73
CA ALA A 203 1.50 32.74 -10.15
C ALA A 203 2.73 31.82 -10.17
N ASN A 204 3.88 32.35 -10.62
CA ASN A 204 5.18 31.64 -10.60
C ASN A 204 5.15 30.23 -11.22
N GLY A 205 4.40 30.06 -12.32
CA GLY A 205 4.28 28.76 -13.00
C GLY A 205 3.29 27.80 -12.34
N ASN A 206 2.53 28.26 -11.35
CA ASN A 206 1.55 27.47 -10.61
C ASN A 206 0.14 28.04 -10.75
N VAL A 207 -0.84 27.15 -10.62
CA VAL A 207 -2.24 27.52 -10.36
C VAL A 207 -2.44 27.48 -8.86
N GLU A 208 -2.89 28.58 -8.30
CA GLU A 208 -3.10 28.77 -6.88
C GLU A 208 -4.58 28.97 -6.57
N LEU A 209 -5.14 28.16 -5.68
CA LEU A 209 -6.42 28.48 -5.03
C LEU A 209 -6.11 29.41 -3.87
N THR A 210 -6.68 30.62 -3.93
CA THR A 210 -6.49 31.65 -2.91
C THR A 210 -7.79 31.96 -2.21
N VAL A 211 -7.71 32.57 -1.03
CA VAL A 211 -8.86 32.92 -0.22
C VAL A 211 -8.72 34.31 0.39
N ARG A 212 -9.87 34.97 0.54
CA ARG A 212 -10.08 36.14 1.39
C ARG A 212 -11.13 35.80 2.45
N PRO A 213 -10.76 35.51 3.69
CA PRO A 213 -11.72 35.31 4.76
C PRO A 213 -12.47 36.62 5.08
N TYR A 214 -13.74 36.52 5.47
CA TYR A 214 -14.54 37.71 5.83
C TYR A 214 -14.28 38.20 7.26
N SER A 215 -13.59 37.38 8.06
CA SER A 215 -13.23 37.76 9.42
C SER A 215 -11.77 37.39 9.71
N SER A 216 -11.19 37.97 10.76
CA SER A 216 -9.88 37.61 11.30
C SER A 216 -9.93 36.43 12.28
N SER A 217 -11.07 35.79 12.44
CA SER A 217 -11.21 34.56 13.20
C SER A 217 -10.46 33.41 12.54
N LEU A 218 -10.16 32.38 13.33
CA LEU A 218 -9.58 31.14 12.81
C LEU A 218 -10.59 30.46 11.87
N VAL A 219 -10.19 30.29 10.61
CA VAL A 219 -10.95 29.50 9.63
C VAL A 219 -10.18 28.26 9.26
N ASN A 220 -10.83 27.11 9.39
CA ASN A 220 -10.30 25.81 8.98
C ASN A 220 -10.85 25.44 7.61
N TYR A 221 -9.98 25.01 6.70
CA TYR A 221 -10.34 24.54 5.38
C TYR A 221 -10.06 23.06 5.23
N LYS A 222 -11.06 22.33 4.70
CA LYS A 222 -10.88 20.98 4.17
C LYS A 222 -11.07 21.07 2.66
N ILE A 223 -10.09 20.62 1.91
CA ILE A 223 -10.03 20.80 0.47
C ILE A 223 -9.83 19.45 -0.18
N MET A 224 -10.66 19.13 -1.15
CA MET A 224 -10.41 18.04 -2.08
C MET A 224 -10.17 18.66 -3.45
N VAL A 225 -9.05 18.35 -4.05
CA VAL A 225 -8.70 18.78 -5.40
C VAL A 225 -8.52 17.59 -6.31
N THR A 226 -9.21 17.58 -7.44
CA THR A 226 -8.97 16.63 -8.52
C THR A 226 -8.28 17.36 -9.66
N SER A 227 -7.10 16.90 -10.03
CA SER A 227 -6.32 17.41 -11.16
C SER A 227 -6.44 16.48 -12.36
N TYR A 228 -6.65 17.05 -13.54
CA TYR A 228 -6.73 16.34 -14.81
C TYR A 228 -5.53 16.69 -15.67
N LYS A 229 -4.99 15.70 -16.38
CA LYS A 229 -3.83 15.82 -17.28
C LYS A 229 -4.24 15.53 -18.71
N GLU A 230 -3.53 16.12 -19.67
CA GLU A 230 -3.65 15.74 -21.08
C GLU A 230 -3.01 14.37 -21.38
#